data_3cdf24458efa18a353eb3b048673cabd
#
_entry.id   3cdf24458efa18a353eb3b048673cabd
#
_cell.length_a   1.000
_cell.length_b   1.000
_cell.length_c   1.000
_cell.angle_alpha   90.00
_cell.angle_beta   90.00
_cell.angle_gamma   90.00
#
_symmetry.space_group_name_H-M   'P 1'
#
loop_
_entity.id
_entity.type
_entity.pdbx_description
1 polymer ?
#
loop_
_entity_poly.entity_id
_entity_poly.type
_entity_poly.pdbx_seq_one_letter_code
_entity_poly.pdbx_strand_id
1 'polypeptide(L)'
;VRGVSFQVKKGEIVGIVGESGCGKSVTAQCILKLNPEPPGFFEDGSIRYKGEDIIAKKDREMRKIRGVEIGFIFQDPMTSLNPTMRIGKQIEEVFVGRPEVSKAEARQRAIEMLKLVGISDAERRYAQYPHELSGGMKQRVMIARALVGKPQIVIADEPTTSLDVTIEAQILDLLKQLQKELGTAIIFITHDLGVIAKLCDRVLVMYGGKIMERGSVRDIFYRTAHPYTHGLMHSIPRLDLSKDTELEPIEGTPPDLFAPPVGCPFASRCEYAMKVCYEALPPEFPLEEGHASACWLKHPDAPSVEWKNPEEGRKS
;
A
#
# COMPACT_ATOMS: atom_id res chain seq x y z
N VAL A 1 -6.62 6.15 11.50
CA VAL A 1 -5.15 6.27 11.50
C VAL A 1 -4.75 7.04 12.74
N ARG A 2 -3.72 6.57 13.45
CA ARG A 2 -3.38 7.02 14.81
C ARG A 2 -1.92 7.45 14.91
N GLY A 3 -1.51 8.46 14.15
CA GLY A 3 -0.12 8.93 14.15
C GLY A 3 0.83 7.96 13.43
N VAL A 4 0.75 7.98 12.09
CA VAL A 4 1.62 7.22 11.19
C VAL A 4 2.64 8.17 10.60
N SER A 5 3.93 7.86 10.72
CA SER A 5 5.02 8.67 10.18
C SER A 5 5.96 7.84 9.33
N PHE A 6 6.14 8.22 8.08
CA PHE A 6 7.10 7.58 7.17
C PHE A 6 7.52 8.54 6.05
N GLN A 7 8.53 8.17 5.32
CA GLN A 7 9.04 8.91 4.17
C GLN A 7 9.10 7.98 2.96
N VAL A 8 9.00 8.54 1.78
CA VAL A 8 9.19 7.82 0.51
C VAL A 8 10.26 8.54 -0.29
N LYS A 9 11.31 7.82 -0.65
CA LYS A 9 12.42 8.35 -1.46
C LYS A 9 12.07 8.29 -2.95
N LYS A 10 12.71 9.13 -3.74
CA LYS A 10 12.53 9.11 -5.20
C LYS A 10 12.90 7.74 -5.76
N GLY A 11 12.02 7.17 -6.58
CA GLY A 11 12.21 5.87 -7.21
C GLY A 11 12.16 4.67 -6.25
N GLU A 12 11.78 4.85 -4.98
CA GLU A 12 11.61 3.79 -3.99
C GLU A 12 10.25 3.13 -4.12
N ILE A 13 10.17 1.82 -3.90
CA ILE A 13 8.90 1.11 -3.71
C ILE A 13 8.74 0.78 -2.24
N VAL A 14 7.80 1.46 -1.57
CA VAL A 14 7.46 1.23 -0.16
C VAL A 14 6.19 0.41 -0.07
N GLY A 15 6.28 -0.77 0.54
CA GLY A 15 5.13 -1.61 0.84
C GLY A 15 4.46 -1.24 2.16
N ILE A 16 3.13 -1.19 2.18
CA ILE A 16 2.34 -1.08 3.41
C ILE A 16 1.50 -2.34 3.54
N VAL A 17 1.74 -3.11 4.60
CA VAL A 17 1.05 -4.39 4.85
C VAL A 17 0.35 -4.41 6.19
N GLY A 18 -0.60 -5.31 6.33
CA GLY A 18 -1.34 -5.56 7.57
C GLY A 18 -2.74 -6.11 7.29
N GLU A 19 -3.42 -6.54 8.34
CA GLU A 19 -4.79 -7.07 8.25
C GLU A 19 -5.78 -6.04 7.69
N SER A 20 -6.93 -6.56 7.20
CA SER A 20 -8.03 -5.69 6.75
C SER A 20 -8.49 -4.76 7.88
N GLY A 21 -8.86 -3.53 7.54
CA GLY A 21 -9.31 -2.54 8.52
C GLY A 21 -8.22 -1.86 9.35
N CYS A 22 -6.93 -2.22 9.23
CA CYS A 22 -5.87 -1.61 10.02
C CYS A 22 -5.50 -0.16 9.60
N GLY A 23 -6.12 0.40 8.55
CA GLY A 23 -5.97 1.80 8.14
C GLY A 23 -5.06 2.05 6.94
N LYS A 24 -4.64 1.03 6.18
CA LYS A 24 -3.77 1.15 4.99
C LYS A 24 -4.35 2.10 3.94
N SER A 25 -5.54 1.76 3.43
CA SER A 25 -6.23 2.55 2.39
C SER A 25 -6.57 3.97 2.87
N VAL A 26 -6.98 4.11 4.13
CA VAL A 26 -7.25 5.44 4.71
C VAL A 26 -5.97 6.26 4.75
N THR A 27 -4.83 5.69 5.14
CA THR A 27 -3.52 6.37 5.12
C THR A 27 -3.17 6.84 3.71
N ALA A 28 -3.36 5.99 2.70
CA ALA A 28 -3.13 6.32 1.30
C ALA A 28 -4.04 7.47 0.81
N GLN A 29 -5.32 7.41 1.13
CA GLN A 29 -6.31 8.42 0.75
C GLN A 29 -6.06 9.77 1.44
N CYS A 30 -5.54 9.77 2.68
CA CYS A 30 -5.12 10.99 3.37
C CYS A 30 -4.08 11.78 2.59
N ILE A 31 -3.12 11.10 1.93
CA ILE A 31 -2.06 11.76 1.14
C ILE A 31 -2.66 12.65 0.03
N LEU A 32 -3.77 12.24 -0.54
CA LEU A 32 -4.45 13.00 -1.60
C LEU A 32 -5.72 13.71 -1.14
N LYS A 33 -6.01 13.74 0.16
CA LYS A 33 -7.26 14.31 0.73
C LYS A 33 -8.49 13.77 -0.01
N LEU A 34 -8.57 12.43 -0.14
CA LEU A 34 -9.70 11.74 -0.79
C LEU A 34 -10.75 11.27 0.20
N ASN A 35 -10.42 11.24 1.50
CA ASN A 35 -11.40 10.95 2.54
C ASN A 35 -12.40 12.11 2.64
N PRO A 36 -13.73 11.82 2.75
CA PRO A 36 -14.74 12.86 2.86
C PRO A 36 -14.58 13.67 4.15
N GLU A 37 -14.60 14.97 4.04
CA GLU A 37 -14.57 15.93 5.14
C GLU A 37 -15.83 16.81 5.03
N PRO A 38 -16.84 16.72 5.95
CA PRO A 38 -17.01 15.74 7.04
C PRO A 38 -17.42 14.34 6.55
N PRO A 39 -17.38 13.26 7.38
CA PRO A 39 -17.10 13.26 8.82
C PRO A 39 -15.62 13.16 9.19
N GLY A 40 -14.72 12.89 8.22
CA GLY A 40 -13.28 12.82 8.47
C GLY A 40 -12.68 14.20 8.79
N PHE A 41 -11.58 14.21 9.52
CA PHE A 41 -10.75 15.39 9.73
C PHE A 41 -9.32 14.98 10.09
N PHE A 42 -8.37 15.89 9.86
CA PHE A 42 -7.01 15.74 10.35
C PHE A 42 -6.92 16.36 11.75
N GLU A 43 -6.65 15.53 12.75
CA GLU A 43 -6.54 15.98 14.13
C GLU A 43 -5.19 16.68 14.37
N ASP A 44 -4.10 16.08 13.85
CA ASP A 44 -2.74 16.60 13.95
C ASP A 44 -1.85 15.99 12.85
N GLY A 45 -0.62 16.52 12.72
CA GLY A 45 0.39 16.04 11.79
C GLY A 45 0.55 16.88 10.53
N SER A 46 1.42 16.43 9.63
CA SER A 46 1.66 17.05 8.34
C SER A 46 1.94 16.02 7.26
N ILE A 47 1.54 16.29 6.03
CA ILE A 47 1.88 15.49 4.85
C ILE A 47 2.66 16.39 3.91
N ARG A 48 3.97 16.17 3.81
CA ARG A 48 4.86 17.04 3.02
C ARG A 48 5.17 16.45 1.66
N TYR A 49 4.91 17.23 0.63
CA TYR A 49 5.29 16.93 -0.74
C TYR A 49 6.05 18.12 -1.34
N LYS A 50 7.29 17.88 -1.81
CA LYS A 50 8.18 18.95 -2.33
C LYS A 50 8.38 20.10 -1.33
N GLY A 51 8.41 19.80 -0.03
CA GLY A 51 8.58 20.79 1.04
C GLY A 51 7.29 21.50 1.48
N GLU A 52 6.20 21.35 0.75
CA GLU A 52 4.90 21.97 1.07
C GLU A 52 3.96 20.98 1.79
N ASP A 53 3.17 21.49 2.74
CA ASP A 53 2.18 20.68 3.45
C ASP A 53 0.92 20.51 2.61
N ILE A 54 0.59 19.27 2.26
CA ILE A 54 -0.61 18.91 1.50
C ILE A 54 -1.89 19.18 2.31
N ILE A 55 -1.87 18.97 3.63
CA ILE A 55 -3.06 19.14 4.48
C ILE A 55 -3.58 20.57 4.41
N ALA A 56 -2.67 21.55 4.40
CA ALA A 56 -3.01 22.96 4.32
C ALA A 56 -3.55 23.43 2.95
N LYS A 57 -3.38 22.61 1.89
CA LYS A 57 -3.79 22.97 0.53
C LYS A 57 -5.31 22.95 0.35
N LYS A 58 -5.82 23.94 -0.38
CA LYS A 58 -7.22 23.99 -0.82
C LYS A 58 -7.46 22.98 -1.96
N ASP A 59 -8.70 22.57 -2.17
CA ASP A 59 -9.06 21.60 -3.22
C ASP A 59 -8.58 22.02 -4.63
N ARG A 60 -8.66 23.31 -4.95
CA ARG A 60 -8.15 23.86 -6.22
C ARG A 60 -6.64 23.60 -6.42
N GLU A 61 -5.86 23.61 -5.34
CA GLU A 61 -4.41 23.33 -5.37
C GLU A 61 -4.17 21.82 -5.44
N MET A 62 -4.98 21.03 -4.71
CA MET A 62 -4.94 19.58 -4.77
C MET A 62 -5.25 19.02 -6.16
N ARG A 63 -6.12 19.66 -6.93
CA ARG A 63 -6.39 19.31 -8.34
C ARG A 63 -5.15 19.40 -9.24
N LYS A 64 -4.17 20.23 -8.90
CA LYS A 64 -2.90 20.30 -9.64
C LYS A 64 -1.96 19.14 -9.31
N ILE A 65 -2.10 18.55 -8.11
CA ILE A 65 -1.29 17.47 -7.62
C ILE A 65 -1.86 16.11 -8.04
N ARG A 66 -3.19 15.95 -7.86
CA ARG A 66 -3.89 14.69 -8.17
C ARG A 66 -3.75 14.31 -9.65
N GLY A 67 -3.27 13.09 -9.91
CA GLY A 67 -3.13 12.49 -11.24
C GLY A 67 -1.90 12.94 -12.03
N VAL A 68 -1.27 14.10 -11.73
CA VAL A 68 -0.08 14.57 -12.45
C VAL A 68 1.19 14.49 -11.61
N GLU A 69 1.10 14.89 -10.35
CA GLU A 69 2.23 14.81 -9.42
C GLU A 69 2.18 13.50 -8.62
N ILE A 70 0.98 13.12 -8.22
CA ILE A 70 0.71 11.87 -7.47
C ILE A 70 -0.45 11.15 -8.15
N GLY A 71 -0.16 9.98 -8.72
CA GLY A 71 -1.16 9.06 -9.29
C GLY A 71 -1.76 8.15 -8.22
N PHE A 72 -2.99 7.67 -8.45
CA PHE A 72 -3.64 6.72 -7.55
C PHE A 72 -4.26 5.57 -8.35
N ILE A 73 -3.92 4.33 -7.99
CA ILE A 73 -4.51 3.09 -8.50
C ILE A 73 -5.42 2.57 -7.40
N PHE A 74 -6.72 2.53 -7.65
CA PHE A 74 -7.73 2.06 -6.70
C PHE A 74 -7.81 0.53 -6.68
N GLN A 75 -8.36 -0.02 -5.60
CA GLN A 75 -8.46 -1.45 -5.35
C GLN A 75 -9.31 -2.19 -6.40
N ASP A 76 -10.44 -1.63 -6.81
CA ASP A 76 -11.38 -2.30 -7.71
C ASP A 76 -11.53 -1.54 -9.04
N PRO A 77 -11.11 -2.15 -10.18
CA PRO A 77 -11.28 -1.58 -11.50
C PRO A 77 -12.73 -1.47 -11.95
N MET A 78 -13.63 -2.27 -11.37
CA MET A 78 -15.03 -2.29 -11.76
C MET A 78 -15.78 -1.06 -11.26
N THR A 79 -15.42 -0.56 -10.08
CA THR A 79 -16.03 0.62 -9.46
C THR A 79 -15.28 1.91 -9.80
N SER A 80 -14.01 1.82 -10.17
CA SER A 80 -13.13 2.99 -10.41
C SER A 80 -13.22 3.54 -11.83
N LEU A 81 -13.64 2.72 -12.80
CA LEU A 81 -13.86 3.15 -14.17
C LEU A 81 -15.35 3.50 -14.39
N ASN A 82 -15.60 4.69 -14.92
CA ASN A 82 -16.95 5.12 -15.26
C ASN A 82 -17.49 4.27 -16.43
N PRO A 83 -18.54 3.44 -16.24
CA PRO A 83 -19.06 2.53 -17.27
C PRO A 83 -19.67 3.25 -18.46
N THR A 84 -20.09 4.51 -18.32
CA THR A 84 -20.72 5.31 -19.38
C THR A 84 -19.75 6.17 -20.16
N MET A 85 -18.45 6.12 -19.84
CA MET A 85 -17.41 6.93 -20.43
C MET A 85 -16.37 6.09 -21.15
N ARG A 86 -15.95 6.49 -22.34
CA ARG A 86 -14.93 5.80 -23.12
C ARG A 86 -13.58 5.80 -22.41
N ILE A 87 -12.82 4.70 -22.53
CA ILE A 87 -11.53 4.46 -21.90
C ILE A 87 -10.55 5.61 -22.11
N GLY A 88 -10.35 6.02 -23.35
CA GLY A 88 -9.41 7.10 -23.65
C GLY A 88 -9.79 8.43 -23.00
N LYS A 89 -11.08 8.71 -22.90
CA LYS A 89 -11.54 9.94 -22.25
C LYS A 89 -11.29 9.94 -20.74
N GLN A 90 -11.41 8.79 -20.08
CA GLN A 90 -11.09 8.67 -18.67
C GLN A 90 -9.58 8.84 -18.40
N ILE A 91 -8.71 8.40 -19.31
CA ILE A 91 -7.27 8.62 -19.22
C ILE A 91 -6.94 10.11 -19.45
N GLU A 92 -7.61 10.76 -20.42
CA GLU A 92 -7.40 12.19 -20.70
C GLU A 92 -7.89 13.12 -19.58
N GLU A 93 -8.77 12.65 -18.67
CA GLU A 93 -9.28 13.46 -17.54
C GLU A 93 -8.17 14.09 -16.70
N VAL A 94 -7.02 13.42 -16.60
CA VAL A 94 -5.83 13.95 -15.90
C VAL A 94 -5.39 15.32 -16.45
N PHE A 95 -5.67 15.60 -17.70
CA PHE A 95 -5.28 16.84 -18.37
C PHE A 95 -6.40 17.90 -18.43
N VAL A 96 -7.59 17.62 -17.91
CA VAL A 96 -8.69 18.57 -17.87
C VAL A 96 -8.33 19.78 -17.00
N GLY A 97 -8.55 20.98 -17.55
CA GLY A 97 -8.18 22.24 -16.89
C GLY A 97 -6.70 22.60 -16.94
N ARG A 98 -5.93 21.96 -17.82
CA ARG A 98 -4.50 22.20 -18.04
C ARG A 98 -4.28 22.78 -19.44
N PRO A 99 -4.22 24.10 -19.56
CA PRO A 99 -4.11 24.78 -20.86
C PRO A 99 -2.80 24.46 -21.61
N GLU A 100 -1.78 24.01 -20.88
CA GLU A 100 -0.49 23.61 -21.42
C GLU A 100 -0.53 22.30 -22.22
N VAL A 101 -1.59 21.49 -22.11
CA VAL A 101 -1.76 20.22 -22.85
C VAL A 101 -2.95 20.35 -23.80
N SER A 102 -2.67 20.32 -25.10
CA SER A 102 -3.73 20.35 -26.12
C SER A 102 -4.55 19.04 -26.12
N LYS A 103 -5.79 19.08 -26.62
CA LYS A 103 -6.64 17.89 -26.75
C LYS A 103 -6.00 16.79 -27.61
N ALA A 104 -5.29 17.20 -28.66
CA ALA A 104 -4.58 16.25 -29.54
C ALA A 104 -3.43 15.57 -28.80
N GLU A 105 -2.67 16.34 -28.02
CA GLU A 105 -1.58 15.83 -27.19
C GLU A 105 -2.10 14.92 -26.05
N ALA A 106 -3.17 15.29 -25.36
CA ALA A 106 -3.79 14.46 -24.33
C ALA A 106 -4.21 13.09 -24.91
N ARG A 107 -4.83 13.09 -26.10
CA ARG A 107 -5.18 11.86 -26.82
C ARG A 107 -3.96 11.01 -27.17
N GLN A 108 -2.92 11.63 -27.70
CA GLN A 108 -1.70 10.94 -28.08
C GLN A 108 -1.03 10.30 -26.86
N ARG A 109 -0.88 11.03 -25.76
CA ARG A 109 -0.34 10.53 -24.49
C ARG A 109 -1.17 9.37 -23.92
N ALA A 110 -2.52 9.44 -24.03
CA ALA A 110 -3.39 8.35 -23.58
C ALA A 110 -3.18 7.08 -24.41
N ILE A 111 -3.06 7.18 -25.74
CA ILE A 111 -2.80 6.04 -26.61
C ILE A 111 -1.42 5.45 -26.37
N GLU A 112 -0.39 6.29 -26.22
CA GLU A 112 0.97 5.85 -25.89
C GLU A 112 1.02 5.12 -24.55
N MET A 113 0.31 5.63 -23.53
CA MET A 113 0.22 4.97 -22.23
C MET A 113 -0.52 3.64 -22.31
N LEU A 114 -1.60 3.53 -23.10
CA LEU A 114 -2.28 2.25 -23.35
C LEU A 114 -1.34 1.21 -23.99
N LYS A 115 -0.48 1.63 -24.93
CA LYS A 115 0.55 0.76 -25.52
C LYS A 115 1.58 0.35 -24.46
N LEU A 116 2.05 1.29 -23.64
CA LEU A 116 3.06 1.07 -22.60
C LEU A 116 2.58 0.06 -21.54
N VAL A 117 1.31 0.12 -21.14
CA VAL A 117 0.74 -0.87 -20.22
C VAL A 117 0.36 -2.20 -20.89
N GLY A 118 0.71 -2.39 -22.17
CA GLY A 118 0.51 -3.65 -22.90
C GLY A 118 -0.93 -3.89 -23.37
N ILE A 119 -1.69 -2.84 -23.65
CA ILE A 119 -3.00 -2.96 -24.32
C ILE A 119 -2.78 -3.05 -25.83
N SER A 120 -3.10 -4.18 -26.43
CA SER A 120 -3.11 -4.37 -27.89
C SER A 120 -4.17 -3.50 -28.55
N ASP A 121 -3.95 -3.07 -29.81
CA ASP A 121 -4.86 -2.21 -30.58
C ASP A 121 -5.30 -0.95 -29.80
N ALA A 122 -4.34 -0.27 -29.18
CA ALA A 122 -4.58 0.86 -28.26
C ALA A 122 -5.49 1.94 -28.87
N GLU A 123 -5.36 2.25 -30.16
CA GLU A 123 -6.20 3.20 -30.90
C GLU A 123 -7.67 2.78 -30.93
N ARG A 124 -7.94 1.49 -31.16
CA ARG A 124 -9.29 0.93 -31.14
C ARG A 124 -9.82 0.91 -29.71
N ARG A 125 -9.00 0.41 -28.76
CA ARG A 125 -9.40 0.29 -27.34
C ARG A 125 -9.66 1.63 -26.68
N TYR A 126 -8.97 2.67 -27.09
CA TYR A 126 -9.22 4.06 -26.64
C TYR A 126 -10.70 4.47 -26.82
N ALA A 127 -11.37 4.03 -27.88
CA ALA A 127 -12.76 4.37 -28.18
C ALA A 127 -13.79 3.47 -27.48
N GLN A 128 -13.36 2.39 -26.83
CA GLN A 128 -14.23 1.43 -26.16
C GLN A 128 -14.68 1.90 -24.77
N TYR A 129 -15.68 1.22 -24.24
CA TYR A 129 -16.18 1.39 -22.88
C TYR A 129 -15.61 0.30 -21.94
N PRO A 130 -15.61 0.51 -20.61
CA PRO A 130 -15.09 -0.47 -19.67
C PRO A 130 -15.72 -1.88 -19.77
N HIS A 131 -17.02 -1.98 -20.05
CA HIS A 131 -17.72 -3.26 -20.18
C HIS A 131 -17.27 -4.10 -21.38
N GLU A 132 -16.58 -3.52 -22.36
CA GLU A 132 -16.01 -4.22 -23.52
C GLU A 132 -14.61 -4.79 -23.25
N LEU A 133 -14.06 -4.62 -22.02
CA LEU A 133 -12.73 -5.05 -21.65
C LEU A 133 -12.76 -6.19 -20.62
N SER A 134 -11.75 -7.07 -20.68
CA SER A 134 -11.52 -8.07 -19.61
C SER A 134 -11.07 -7.42 -18.30
N GLY A 135 -11.13 -8.16 -17.18
CA GLY A 135 -10.68 -7.68 -15.88
C GLY A 135 -9.23 -7.19 -15.89
N GLY A 136 -8.32 -7.99 -16.44
CA GLY A 136 -6.91 -7.61 -16.55
C GLY A 136 -6.68 -6.40 -17.46
N MET A 137 -7.49 -6.22 -18.52
CA MET A 137 -7.43 -5.01 -19.35
C MET A 137 -7.93 -3.78 -18.59
N LYS A 138 -9.00 -3.88 -17.82
CA LYS A 138 -9.50 -2.78 -16.98
C LYS A 138 -8.43 -2.36 -15.97
N GLN A 139 -7.73 -3.33 -15.36
CA GLN A 139 -6.62 -3.05 -14.44
C GLN A 139 -5.49 -2.30 -15.14
N ARG A 140 -5.08 -2.72 -16.33
CA ARG A 140 -4.07 -2.01 -17.14
C ARG A 140 -4.52 -0.59 -17.51
N VAL A 141 -5.80 -0.37 -17.76
CA VAL A 141 -6.37 0.96 -17.99
C VAL A 141 -6.30 1.83 -16.74
N MET A 142 -6.59 1.29 -15.57
CA MET A 142 -6.42 2.04 -14.31
C MET A 142 -4.96 2.45 -14.08
N ILE A 143 -4.02 1.55 -14.35
CA ILE A 143 -2.58 1.84 -14.28
C ILE A 143 -2.24 2.95 -15.29
N ALA A 144 -2.72 2.84 -16.53
CA ALA A 144 -2.53 3.87 -17.55
C ALA A 144 -3.05 5.24 -17.10
N ARG A 145 -4.26 5.29 -16.51
CA ARG A 145 -4.85 6.52 -15.97
C ARG A 145 -4.01 7.12 -14.85
N ALA A 146 -3.46 6.30 -13.97
CA ALA A 146 -2.63 6.75 -12.86
C ALA A 146 -1.26 7.28 -13.33
N LEU A 147 -0.73 6.78 -14.46
CA LEU A 147 0.62 7.06 -14.93
C LEU A 147 0.71 8.04 -16.10
N VAL A 148 -0.41 8.33 -16.81
CA VAL A 148 -0.41 9.18 -18.01
C VAL A 148 0.14 10.59 -17.76
N GLY A 149 -0.02 11.11 -16.54
CA GLY A 149 0.58 12.37 -16.08
C GLY A 149 2.07 12.31 -15.82
N LYS A 150 2.70 11.12 -15.91
CA LYS A 150 4.09 10.85 -15.50
C LYS A 150 4.36 11.32 -14.05
N PRO A 151 3.58 10.85 -13.07
CA PRO A 151 3.67 11.31 -11.70
C PRO A 151 5.01 10.93 -11.05
N GLN A 152 5.41 11.70 -10.05
CA GLN A 152 6.61 11.38 -9.25
C GLN A 152 6.33 10.29 -8.22
N ILE A 153 5.07 10.16 -7.79
CA ILE A 153 4.62 9.14 -6.84
C ILE A 153 3.36 8.48 -7.39
N VAL A 154 3.28 7.16 -7.28
CA VAL A 154 2.05 6.39 -7.48
C VAL A 154 1.68 5.70 -6.19
N ILE A 155 0.43 5.84 -5.77
CA ILE A 155 -0.15 5.08 -4.68
C ILE A 155 -0.98 3.97 -5.31
N ALA A 156 -0.66 2.71 -5.01
CA ALA A 156 -1.35 1.54 -5.50
C ALA A 156 -2.02 0.83 -4.32
N ASP A 157 -3.33 1.00 -4.20
CA ASP A 157 -4.12 0.44 -3.10
C ASP A 157 -4.72 -0.89 -3.53
N GLU A 158 -4.12 -1.98 -3.09
CA GLU A 158 -4.46 -3.37 -3.42
C GLU A 158 -4.70 -3.60 -4.94
N PRO A 159 -3.76 -3.23 -5.81
CA PRO A 159 -4.00 -3.17 -7.26
C PRO A 159 -4.14 -4.53 -7.93
N THR A 160 -3.91 -5.62 -7.22
CA THR A 160 -3.99 -6.99 -7.75
C THR A 160 -5.09 -7.83 -7.10
N THR A 161 -5.81 -7.28 -6.13
CA THR A 161 -6.94 -7.96 -5.49
C THR A 161 -7.99 -8.35 -6.53
N SER A 162 -8.49 -9.57 -6.44
CA SER A 162 -9.47 -10.16 -7.37
C SER A 162 -8.95 -10.51 -8.78
N LEU A 163 -7.63 -10.52 -8.99
CA LEU A 163 -7.01 -11.03 -10.21
C LEU A 163 -6.56 -12.49 -10.03
N ASP A 164 -6.53 -13.23 -11.13
CA ASP A 164 -5.86 -14.52 -11.10
C ASP A 164 -4.34 -14.38 -10.98
N VAL A 165 -3.68 -15.41 -10.44
CA VAL A 165 -2.23 -15.39 -10.12
C VAL A 165 -1.36 -15.03 -11.33
N THR A 166 -1.76 -15.44 -12.54
CA THR A 166 -0.99 -15.16 -13.75
C THR A 166 -1.07 -13.68 -14.14
N ILE A 167 -2.27 -13.10 -14.07
CA ILE A 167 -2.49 -11.67 -14.35
C ILE A 167 -1.85 -10.81 -13.26
N GLU A 168 -1.97 -11.23 -11.98
CA GLU A 168 -1.28 -10.55 -10.87
C GLU A 168 0.23 -10.44 -11.14
N ALA A 169 0.90 -11.55 -11.43
CA ALA A 169 2.34 -11.54 -11.74
C ALA A 169 2.67 -10.56 -12.88
N GLN A 170 1.89 -10.56 -13.96
CA GLN A 170 2.08 -9.64 -15.08
C GLN A 170 1.89 -8.17 -14.67
N ILE A 171 0.94 -7.85 -13.79
CA ILE A 171 0.70 -6.49 -13.31
C ILE A 171 1.86 -6.03 -12.39
N LEU A 172 2.37 -6.91 -11.54
CA LEU A 172 3.51 -6.59 -10.68
C LEU A 172 4.78 -6.31 -11.50
N ASP A 173 5.07 -7.14 -12.49
CA ASP A 173 6.20 -6.95 -13.41
C ASP A 173 6.05 -5.64 -14.19
N LEU A 174 4.85 -5.35 -14.68
CA LEU A 174 4.53 -4.09 -15.35
C LEU A 174 4.79 -2.88 -14.44
N LEU A 175 4.30 -2.90 -13.20
CA LEU A 175 4.52 -1.80 -12.25
C LEU A 175 6.01 -1.60 -11.95
N LYS A 176 6.76 -2.69 -11.79
CA LYS A 176 8.22 -2.63 -11.56
C LYS A 176 8.98 -2.09 -12.77
N GLN A 177 8.57 -2.47 -13.97
CA GLN A 177 9.14 -1.94 -15.22
C GLN A 177 8.87 -0.43 -15.33
N LEU A 178 7.60 -0.02 -15.17
CA LEU A 178 7.18 1.38 -15.28
C LEU A 178 7.82 2.26 -14.20
N GLN A 179 7.99 1.75 -12.98
CA GLN A 179 8.72 2.44 -11.91
C GLN A 179 10.15 2.77 -12.34
N LYS A 180 10.87 1.80 -12.94
CA LYS A 180 12.25 2.01 -13.43
C LYS A 180 12.31 2.97 -14.62
N GLU A 181 11.42 2.79 -15.60
CA GLU A 181 11.39 3.61 -16.83
C GLU A 181 11.03 5.08 -16.56
N LEU A 182 10.08 5.32 -15.65
CA LEU A 182 9.58 6.64 -15.33
C LEU A 182 10.29 7.30 -14.14
N GLY A 183 11.07 6.54 -13.36
CA GLY A 183 11.70 7.00 -12.13
C GLY A 183 10.70 7.39 -11.04
N THR A 184 9.49 6.82 -11.09
CA THR A 184 8.38 7.09 -10.18
C THR A 184 8.57 6.32 -8.87
N ALA A 185 8.31 6.93 -7.72
CA ALA A 185 8.22 6.20 -6.46
C ALA A 185 6.84 5.54 -6.33
N ILE A 186 6.76 4.38 -5.66
CA ILE A 186 5.49 3.67 -5.48
C ILE A 186 5.23 3.43 -3.98
N ILE A 187 4.05 3.79 -3.50
CA ILE A 187 3.49 3.31 -2.25
C ILE A 187 2.55 2.17 -2.60
N PHE A 188 2.94 0.94 -2.27
CA PHE A 188 2.22 -0.26 -2.63
C PHE A 188 1.53 -0.85 -1.41
N ILE A 189 0.21 -0.90 -1.42
CA ILE A 189 -0.61 -1.43 -0.33
C ILE A 189 -1.11 -2.81 -0.73
N THR A 190 -0.92 -3.79 0.15
CA THR A 190 -1.45 -5.14 -0.01
C THR A 190 -1.54 -5.83 1.35
N HIS A 191 -2.26 -6.92 1.40
CA HIS A 191 -2.23 -7.88 2.50
C HIS A 191 -1.35 -9.09 2.18
N ASP A 192 -0.83 -9.19 0.94
CA ASP A 192 0.03 -10.30 0.49
C ASP A 192 1.52 -9.94 0.66
N LEU A 193 2.15 -10.65 1.61
CA LEU A 193 3.59 -10.51 1.88
C LEU A 193 4.46 -11.12 0.77
N GLY A 194 3.96 -12.10 0.02
CA GLY A 194 4.66 -12.66 -1.13
C GLY A 194 4.85 -11.63 -2.25
N VAL A 195 3.84 -10.78 -2.47
CA VAL A 195 3.92 -9.64 -3.38
C VAL A 195 4.95 -8.63 -2.89
N ILE A 196 4.92 -8.29 -1.60
CA ILE A 196 5.89 -7.38 -0.98
C ILE A 196 7.33 -7.86 -1.17
N ALA A 197 7.58 -9.15 -0.95
CA ALA A 197 8.93 -9.73 -1.10
C ALA A 197 9.50 -9.56 -2.52
N LYS A 198 8.64 -9.60 -3.53
CA LYS A 198 9.04 -9.49 -4.96
C LYS A 198 9.20 -8.06 -5.44
N LEU A 199 8.41 -7.15 -4.90
CA LEU A 199 8.24 -5.82 -5.48
C LEU A 199 8.93 -4.70 -4.69
N CYS A 200 8.87 -4.75 -3.35
CA CYS A 200 9.20 -3.61 -2.50
C CYS A 200 10.68 -3.54 -2.11
N ASP A 201 11.16 -2.34 -1.82
CA ASP A 201 12.49 -2.09 -1.25
C ASP A 201 12.40 -2.08 0.28
N ARG A 202 11.33 -1.48 0.81
CA ARG A 202 11.09 -1.29 2.23
C ARG A 202 9.63 -1.54 2.57
N VAL A 203 9.37 -1.96 3.81
CA VAL A 203 8.04 -2.37 4.27
C VAL A 203 7.66 -1.63 5.55
N LEU A 204 6.40 -1.25 5.63
CA LEU A 204 5.73 -0.72 6.81
C LEU A 204 4.63 -1.70 7.20
N VAL A 205 4.74 -2.31 8.36
CA VAL A 205 3.74 -3.25 8.88
C VAL A 205 2.76 -2.48 9.76
N MET A 206 1.50 -2.40 9.35
CA MET A 206 0.45 -1.65 10.03
C MET A 206 -0.51 -2.56 10.79
N TYR A 207 -0.84 -2.16 12.03
CA TYR A 207 -1.87 -2.78 12.84
C TYR A 207 -2.58 -1.74 13.71
N GLY A 208 -3.91 -1.82 13.83
CA GLY A 208 -4.68 -0.94 14.71
C GLY A 208 -4.47 0.55 14.44
N GLY A 209 -4.24 0.94 13.19
CA GLY A 209 -4.02 2.34 12.79
C GLY A 209 -2.60 2.87 13.05
N LYS A 210 -1.63 2.01 13.38
CA LYS A 210 -0.23 2.37 13.67
C LYS A 210 0.75 1.54 12.87
N ILE A 211 1.97 2.04 12.67
CA ILE A 211 3.11 1.25 12.19
C ILE A 211 3.69 0.51 13.39
N MET A 212 3.71 -0.81 13.33
CA MET A 212 4.23 -1.69 14.37
C MET A 212 5.69 -2.05 14.12
N GLU A 213 6.06 -2.19 12.85
CA GLU A 213 7.43 -2.47 12.44
C GLU A 213 7.69 -1.86 11.06
N ARG A 214 8.91 -1.41 10.84
CA ARG A 214 9.39 -0.95 9.52
C ARG A 214 10.82 -1.39 9.30
N GLY A 215 11.14 -1.70 8.04
CA GLY A 215 12.50 -2.13 7.67
C GLY A 215 12.62 -2.39 6.18
N SER A 216 13.80 -2.80 5.73
CA SER A 216 13.94 -3.39 4.41
C SER A 216 13.11 -4.68 4.31
N VAL A 217 12.83 -5.15 3.10
CA VAL A 217 12.20 -6.48 2.92
C VAL A 217 12.98 -7.54 3.68
N ARG A 218 14.32 -7.50 3.64
CA ARG A 218 15.17 -8.47 4.35
C ARG A 218 14.99 -8.41 5.86
N ASP A 219 14.83 -7.22 6.46
CA ASP A 219 14.61 -7.06 7.89
C ASP A 219 13.28 -7.69 8.31
N ILE A 220 12.23 -7.36 7.58
CA ILE A 220 10.87 -7.84 7.89
C ILE A 220 10.78 -9.37 7.75
N PHE A 221 11.42 -9.96 6.73
CA PHE A 221 11.32 -11.40 6.45
C PHE A 221 12.27 -12.27 7.26
N TYR A 222 13.48 -11.78 7.60
CA TYR A 222 14.53 -12.59 8.22
C TYR A 222 14.98 -12.10 9.59
N ARG A 223 14.60 -10.87 9.98
CA ARG A 223 14.98 -10.25 11.25
C ARG A 223 13.80 -9.61 11.95
N THR A 224 12.63 -10.24 11.79
CA THR A 224 11.36 -9.80 12.37
C THR A 224 11.51 -9.40 13.84
N ALA A 225 11.00 -8.24 14.20
CA ALA A 225 11.19 -7.66 15.53
C ALA A 225 9.90 -7.44 16.32
N HIS A 226 8.72 -7.59 15.68
CA HIS A 226 7.41 -7.44 16.32
C HIS A 226 6.62 -8.75 16.28
N PRO A 227 5.95 -9.17 17.39
CA PRO A 227 5.16 -10.41 17.43
C PRO A 227 4.07 -10.48 16.35
N TYR A 228 3.44 -9.35 16.02
CA TYR A 228 2.45 -9.29 14.94
C TYR A 228 3.07 -9.60 13.57
N THR A 229 4.22 -9.00 13.25
CA THR A 229 4.94 -9.28 12.00
C THR A 229 5.35 -10.75 11.93
N HIS A 230 5.82 -11.30 13.05
CA HIS A 230 6.15 -12.72 13.17
C HIS A 230 4.92 -13.61 12.88
N GLY A 231 3.77 -13.31 13.51
CA GLY A 231 2.53 -14.03 13.24
C GLY A 231 2.07 -13.93 11.78
N LEU A 232 2.17 -12.73 11.16
CA LEU A 232 1.86 -12.56 9.74
C LEU A 232 2.73 -13.45 8.84
N MET A 233 4.04 -13.57 9.14
CA MET A 233 4.96 -14.42 8.39
C MET A 233 4.60 -15.91 8.48
N HIS A 234 4.07 -16.37 9.61
CA HIS A 234 3.68 -17.77 9.84
C HIS A 234 2.28 -18.10 9.32
N SER A 235 1.48 -17.08 9.04
CA SER A 235 0.14 -17.26 8.45
C SER A 235 0.16 -17.39 6.91
N ILE A 236 1.34 -17.31 6.26
CA ILE A 236 1.46 -17.38 4.80
C ILE A 236 1.80 -18.81 4.38
N PRO A 237 1.09 -19.36 3.36
CA PRO A 237 1.50 -20.61 2.72
C PRO A 237 2.88 -20.47 2.09
N ARG A 238 3.83 -21.29 2.51
CA ARG A 238 5.17 -21.34 1.93
C ARG A 238 5.30 -22.60 1.07
N LEU A 239 5.86 -22.46 -0.13
CA LEU A 239 6.03 -23.57 -1.08
C LEU A 239 7.08 -24.61 -0.63
N ASP A 240 7.97 -24.21 0.28
CA ASP A 240 9.04 -25.05 0.86
C ASP A 240 8.59 -25.83 2.10
N LEU A 241 7.40 -25.55 2.63
CA LEU A 241 6.83 -26.33 3.73
C LEU A 241 6.13 -27.59 3.21
N SER A 242 6.15 -28.67 4.01
CA SER A 242 5.40 -29.88 3.71
C SER A 242 3.89 -29.57 3.61
N LYS A 243 3.15 -30.31 2.77
CA LYS A 243 1.69 -30.16 2.63
C LYS A 243 0.93 -30.35 3.95
N ASP A 244 1.56 -31.00 4.93
CA ASP A 244 0.98 -31.29 6.24
C ASP A 244 1.29 -30.19 7.28
N THR A 245 1.95 -29.10 6.87
CA THR A 245 2.22 -27.98 7.78
C THR A 245 0.95 -27.15 7.92
N GLU A 246 0.29 -27.21 9.07
CA GLU A 246 -0.83 -26.34 9.39
C GLU A 246 -0.34 -24.90 9.50
N LEU A 247 -1.08 -24.01 8.83
CA LEU A 247 -0.85 -22.56 8.97
C LEU A 247 -1.36 -22.14 10.35
N GLU A 248 -0.56 -21.41 11.09
CA GLU A 248 -0.96 -20.84 12.37
C GLU A 248 -1.56 -19.45 12.16
N PRO A 249 -2.89 -19.30 12.10
CA PRO A 249 -3.50 -17.99 11.99
C PRO A 249 -3.28 -17.20 13.28
N ILE A 250 -3.15 -15.89 13.16
CA ILE A 250 -3.12 -15.02 14.34
C ILE A 250 -4.49 -15.07 15.00
N GLU A 251 -4.59 -15.69 16.19
CA GLU A 251 -5.82 -15.85 16.92
C GLU A 251 -6.46 -14.52 17.36
N GLY A 252 -7.76 -14.52 17.54
CA GLY A 252 -8.54 -13.38 18.01
C GLY A 252 -8.90 -12.38 16.91
N THR A 253 -9.54 -11.28 17.29
CA THR A 253 -10.01 -10.23 16.38
C THR A 253 -9.21 -8.95 16.53
N PRO A 254 -9.01 -8.17 15.45
CA PRO A 254 -8.43 -6.84 15.52
C PRO A 254 -9.20 -5.92 16.46
N PRO A 255 -8.55 -4.92 17.09
CA PRO A 255 -9.21 -4.00 18.00
C PRO A 255 -10.21 -3.11 17.26
N ASP A 256 -11.27 -2.72 17.97
CA ASP A 256 -12.20 -1.69 17.50
C ASP A 256 -11.47 -0.34 17.44
N LEU A 257 -11.40 0.25 16.23
CA LEU A 257 -10.78 1.54 16.02
C LEU A 257 -11.68 2.74 16.37
N PHE A 258 -12.96 2.54 16.68
CA PHE A 258 -13.82 3.56 17.28
C PHE A 258 -13.51 3.75 18.77
N ALA A 259 -13.07 2.68 19.45
CA ALA A 259 -12.62 2.71 20.84
C ALA A 259 -11.22 2.08 20.95
N PRO A 260 -10.20 2.74 20.40
CA PRO A 260 -8.88 2.15 20.27
C PRO A 260 -8.22 1.94 21.64
N PRO A 261 -7.46 0.85 21.83
CA PRO A 261 -6.79 0.59 23.09
C PRO A 261 -5.78 1.69 23.43
N VAL A 262 -5.62 1.96 24.73
CA VAL A 262 -4.66 2.94 25.28
C VAL A 262 -3.23 2.48 25.04
N GLY A 263 -2.94 1.20 25.23
CA GLY A 263 -1.64 0.60 25.05
C GLY A 263 -1.35 0.09 23.63
N CYS A 264 -0.49 -0.92 23.55
CA CYS A 264 -0.17 -1.58 22.29
C CYS A 264 -1.44 -2.15 21.64
N PRO A 265 -1.76 -1.81 20.38
CA PRO A 265 -2.99 -2.28 19.75
C PRO A 265 -3.01 -3.81 19.54
N PHE A 266 -1.86 -4.46 19.56
CA PHE A 266 -1.74 -5.92 19.41
C PHE A 266 -1.73 -6.67 20.77
N ALA A 267 -1.74 -5.98 21.91
CA ALA A 267 -1.57 -6.59 23.23
C ALA A 267 -2.54 -7.74 23.52
N SER A 268 -3.81 -7.62 23.14
CA SER A 268 -4.85 -8.64 23.38
C SER A 268 -4.66 -9.94 22.58
N ARG A 269 -3.86 -9.90 21.54
CA ARG A 269 -3.57 -11.06 20.64
C ARG A 269 -2.10 -11.50 20.75
N CYS A 270 -1.31 -10.83 21.57
CA CYS A 270 0.13 -11.06 21.67
C CYS A 270 0.43 -12.08 22.76
N GLU A 271 1.03 -13.22 22.41
CA GLU A 271 1.45 -14.24 23.37
C GLU A 271 2.53 -13.74 24.35
N TYR A 272 3.23 -12.68 23.99
CA TYR A 272 4.32 -12.07 24.77
C TYR A 272 3.86 -10.79 25.47
N ALA A 273 2.54 -10.56 25.61
CA ALA A 273 2.02 -9.34 26.18
C ALA A 273 2.43 -9.18 27.64
N MET A 274 3.03 -8.04 27.95
CA MET A 274 3.37 -7.61 29.32
C MET A 274 2.33 -6.62 29.82
N LYS A 275 2.30 -6.39 31.16
CA LYS A 275 1.37 -5.41 31.75
C LYS A 275 1.48 -4.03 31.10
N VAL A 276 2.68 -3.54 30.85
CA VAL A 276 2.93 -2.27 30.16
C VAL A 276 2.30 -2.18 28.78
N CYS A 277 2.14 -3.31 28.06
CA CYS A 277 1.50 -3.35 26.76
C CYS A 277 0.03 -2.92 26.80
N TYR A 278 -0.65 -3.11 27.90
CA TYR A 278 -2.05 -2.67 28.08
C TYR A 278 -2.16 -1.24 28.59
N GLU A 279 -1.13 -0.73 29.25
CA GLU A 279 -1.14 0.57 29.94
C GLU A 279 -0.58 1.70 29.07
N ALA A 280 0.40 1.39 28.19
CA ALA A 280 1.09 2.41 27.42
C ALA A 280 1.42 1.96 25.99
N LEU A 281 1.33 2.90 25.05
CA LEU A 281 1.80 2.69 23.68
C LEU A 281 3.33 2.53 23.67
N PRO A 282 3.88 1.48 23.00
CA PRO A 282 5.31 1.39 22.83
C PRO A 282 5.81 2.52 21.92
N PRO A 283 6.92 3.18 22.29
CA PRO A 283 7.63 4.04 21.34
C PRO A 283 8.23 3.17 20.22
N GLU A 284 8.66 3.82 19.17
CA GLU A 284 9.43 3.14 18.13
C GLU A 284 10.88 2.97 18.61
N PHE A 285 11.34 1.74 18.72
CA PHE A 285 12.73 1.40 19.08
C PHE A 285 13.52 1.18 17.79
N PRO A 286 14.57 1.96 17.52
CA PRO A 286 15.49 1.71 16.43
C PRO A 286 16.31 0.45 16.74
N LEU A 287 16.48 -0.44 15.76
CA LEU A 287 17.23 -1.69 15.88
C LEU A 287 18.52 -1.63 15.06
N GLU A 288 18.40 -1.34 13.77
CA GLU A 288 19.50 -1.12 12.83
C GLU A 288 19.13 0.05 11.91
N GLU A 289 20.04 0.45 11.02
CA GLU A 289 19.76 1.53 10.07
C GLU A 289 18.52 1.21 9.21
N GLY A 290 17.47 2.01 9.39
CA GLY A 290 16.20 1.87 8.67
C GLY A 290 15.26 0.79 9.21
N HIS A 291 15.67 -0.03 10.19
CA HIS A 291 14.83 -1.04 10.86
C HIS A 291 14.42 -0.55 12.24
N ALA A 292 13.12 -0.56 12.53
CA ALA A 292 12.57 -0.17 13.82
C ALA A 292 11.27 -0.90 14.13
N SER A 293 10.99 -1.10 15.43
CA SER A 293 9.79 -1.78 15.91
C SER A 293 9.15 -1.03 17.08
N ALA A 294 7.84 -0.85 17.03
CA ALA A 294 7.03 -0.31 18.11
C ALA A 294 6.57 -1.45 19.05
N CYS A 295 7.52 -2.02 19.79
CA CYS A 295 7.28 -3.15 20.68
C CYS A 295 8.06 -3.03 21.98
N TRP A 296 7.39 -3.15 23.14
CA TRP A 296 8.01 -3.11 24.46
C TRP A 296 9.06 -4.22 24.67
N LEU A 297 9.00 -5.33 23.94
CA LEU A 297 10.06 -6.36 23.97
C LEU A 297 11.41 -5.85 23.46
N LYS A 298 11.46 -4.68 22.84
CA LYS A 298 12.72 -4.05 22.40
C LYS A 298 13.27 -3.02 23.38
N HIS A 299 12.59 -2.83 24.51
CA HIS A 299 13.11 -2.02 25.61
C HIS A 299 14.31 -2.72 26.26
N PRO A 300 15.37 -2.00 26.69
CA PRO A 300 16.56 -2.62 27.30
C PRO A 300 16.26 -3.50 28.52
N ASP A 301 15.26 -3.15 29.32
CA ASP A 301 14.85 -3.90 30.53
C ASP A 301 13.79 -4.99 30.24
N ALA A 302 13.44 -5.21 28.96
CA ALA A 302 12.46 -6.24 28.61
C ALA A 302 13.07 -7.65 28.78
N PRO A 303 12.24 -8.66 29.08
CA PRO A 303 12.70 -10.04 29.08
C PRO A 303 13.15 -10.46 27.68
N SER A 304 14.23 -11.25 27.61
CA SER A 304 14.63 -11.90 26.37
C SER A 304 13.58 -12.90 25.96
N VAL A 305 13.11 -12.83 24.72
CA VAL A 305 12.10 -13.73 24.15
C VAL A 305 12.67 -14.38 22.91
N GLU A 306 12.68 -15.70 22.90
CA GLU A 306 12.91 -16.48 21.70
C GLU A 306 11.58 -16.64 20.95
N TRP A 307 11.58 -16.36 19.66
CA TRP A 307 10.39 -16.57 18.83
C TRP A 307 10.10 -18.07 18.73
N LYS A 308 8.86 -18.47 18.98
CA LYS A 308 8.44 -19.86 18.74
C LYS A 308 8.66 -20.17 17.26
N ASN A 309 9.51 -21.16 17.00
CA ASN A 309 9.66 -21.70 15.65
C ASN A 309 8.57 -22.78 15.46
N PRO A 310 7.73 -22.69 14.43
CA PRO A 310 6.69 -23.70 14.17
C PRO A 310 7.24 -25.11 14.01
N GLU A 311 8.54 -25.25 13.69
CA GLU A 311 9.22 -26.54 13.54
C GLU A 311 9.60 -27.20 14.87
N GLU A 312 9.68 -26.47 15.98
CA GLU A 312 10.15 -27.02 17.28
C GLU A 312 9.01 -27.63 18.12
N GLY A 313 7.74 -27.27 17.87
CA GLY A 313 6.59 -27.86 18.58
C GLY A 313 6.20 -29.28 18.19
N ARG A 314 6.90 -29.91 17.23
CA ARG A 314 6.54 -31.22 16.66
C ARG A 314 7.47 -32.38 17.07
N LYS A 315 8.30 -32.22 18.11
CA LYS A 315 9.14 -33.28 18.67
C LYS A 315 8.62 -33.79 19.99
N SER A 316 7.34 -33.81 20.24
CA SER A 316 6.74 -34.49 21.39
C SER A 316 5.54 -35.34 20.98
#